data_aa4866d75cf6a6af798093aa05834812
#
_entry.id   aa4866d75cf6a6af798093aa05834812
#
_cell.length_a   1.000
_cell.length_b   1.000
_cell.length_c   1.000
_cell.angle_alpha   90.00
_cell.angle_beta   90.00
_cell.angle_gamma   90.00
#
_symmetry.space_group_name_H-M   'P 1'
#
loop_
_entity.id
_entity.type
_entity.pdbx_description
1 polymer ?
#
loop_
_entity_poly.entity_id
_entity_poly.type
_entity_poly.pdbx_seq_one_letter_code
_entity_poly.pdbx_strand_id
1 'polypeptide(L)'
;MARAILFDLDRTLVDVQNYTDYAAALADLHVLLDGWSEFEVLDADWDAPTLECMAILVALSADPRWGPASAAVATHERAAIPTSRAMPGLADLPAACAGAPYAVVTLLPPDVARDVLDFHGFPVDVIVGRDPRIRAKPHGDGLVVAAERLGVAVEDCVMIGDSSWDYAAARDAGAGFVGVPVTATAFAAEVPQAGSLLEAVGRV
;
A
#
# COMPACT_ATOMS: atom_id res chain seq x y z
N MET A 1 19.14 1.22 18.23
CA MET A 1 17.70 1.49 18.38
C MET A 1 16.97 0.42 17.58
N ALA A 2 15.84 -0.08 18.02
CA ALA A 2 15.09 -1.08 17.28
C ALA A 2 14.52 -0.42 16.02
N ARG A 3 14.90 -0.89 14.85
CA ARG A 3 14.31 -0.47 13.58
C ARG A 3 12.91 -1.07 13.47
N ALA A 4 11.96 -0.30 12.96
CA ALA A 4 10.62 -0.78 12.65
C ALA A 4 10.48 -1.08 11.17
N ILE A 5 9.61 -2.00 10.82
CA ILE A 5 9.33 -2.39 9.44
C ILE A 5 7.94 -1.91 9.06
N LEU A 6 7.86 -1.16 7.97
CA LEU A 6 6.59 -0.75 7.38
C LEU A 6 6.39 -1.53 6.10
N PHE A 7 5.35 -2.34 6.04
CA PHE A 7 5.03 -3.12 4.84
C PHE A 7 3.95 -2.42 4.02
N ASP A 8 4.13 -2.35 2.73
CA ASP A 8 2.97 -2.25 1.84
C ASP A 8 2.17 -3.55 1.88
N LEU A 9 0.90 -3.52 1.46
CA LEU A 9 0.06 -4.71 1.44
C LEU A 9 0.00 -5.32 0.05
N ASP A 10 -0.50 -4.55 -0.93
CA ASP A 10 -0.89 -5.10 -2.22
C ASP A 10 0.33 -5.41 -3.08
N ARG A 11 0.41 -6.64 -3.63
CA ARG A 11 1.56 -7.17 -4.36
C ARG A 11 2.87 -7.25 -3.54
N THR A 12 2.81 -6.86 -2.26
CA THR A 12 3.92 -6.98 -1.30
C THR A 12 3.67 -8.12 -0.31
N LEU A 13 2.58 -8.07 0.46
CA LEU A 13 2.16 -9.13 1.38
C LEU A 13 1.13 -10.07 0.74
N VAL A 14 0.18 -9.50 0.04
CA VAL A 14 -0.92 -10.19 -0.62
C VAL A 14 -1.17 -9.55 -1.98
N ASP A 15 -1.32 -10.33 -3.01
CA ASP A 15 -1.76 -9.86 -4.32
C ASP A 15 -3.29 -9.79 -4.34
N VAL A 16 -3.83 -8.60 -4.13
CA VAL A 16 -5.26 -8.25 -4.25
C VAL A 16 -5.52 -7.55 -5.57
N GLN A 17 -4.58 -6.72 -6.03
CA GLN A 17 -4.70 -5.88 -7.21
C GLN A 17 -5.05 -6.66 -8.47
N ASN A 18 -4.35 -7.77 -8.72
CA ASN A 18 -4.58 -8.60 -9.90
C ASN A 18 -5.92 -9.37 -9.87
N TYR A 19 -6.64 -9.34 -8.75
CA TYR A 19 -7.95 -9.98 -8.55
C TYR A 19 -9.08 -8.96 -8.38
N THR A 20 -8.75 -7.67 -8.25
CA THR A 20 -9.71 -6.58 -8.18
C THR A 20 -10.11 -6.12 -9.58
N ASP A 21 -11.40 -6.01 -9.84
CA ASP A 21 -11.90 -5.44 -11.09
C ASP A 21 -11.85 -3.91 -11.04
N TYR A 22 -10.65 -3.35 -11.21
CA TYR A 22 -10.45 -1.90 -11.24
C TYR A 22 -11.09 -1.25 -12.47
N ALA A 23 -11.33 -1.99 -13.56
CA ALA A 23 -12.05 -1.43 -14.69
C ALA A 23 -13.53 -1.15 -14.33
N ALA A 24 -14.17 -2.07 -13.61
CA ALA A 24 -15.52 -1.83 -13.09
C ALA A 24 -15.53 -0.75 -12.00
N ALA A 25 -14.55 -0.75 -11.10
CA ALA A 25 -14.40 0.30 -10.07
C ALA A 25 -14.25 1.70 -10.69
N LEU A 26 -13.46 1.82 -11.76
CA LEU A 26 -13.29 3.07 -12.50
C LEU A 26 -14.58 3.52 -13.17
N ALA A 27 -15.34 2.60 -13.77
CA ALA A 27 -16.64 2.91 -14.34
C ALA A 27 -17.62 3.46 -13.29
N ASP A 28 -17.64 2.85 -12.10
CA ASP A 28 -18.45 3.34 -10.97
C ASP A 28 -18.00 4.73 -10.51
N LEU A 29 -16.69 5.00 -10.47
CA LEU A 29 -16.13 6.32 -10.14
C LEU A 29 -16.55 7.38 -11.17
N HIS A 30 -16.48 7.09 -12.47
CA HIS A 30 -16.89 8.04 -13.51
C HIS A 30 -18.38 8.39 -13.42
N VAL A 31 -19.23 7.42 -13.11
CA VAL A 31 -20.66 7.65 -12.86
C VAL A 31 -20.85 8.51 -11.60
N LEU A 32 -20.19 8.19 -10.51
CA LEU A 32 -20.30 8.90 -9.23
C LEU A 32 -19.83 10.35 -9.33
N LEU A 33 -18.80 10.61 -10.09
CA LEU A 33 -18.13 11.91 -10.19
C LEU A 33 -18.63 12.76 -11.37
N ASP A 34 -19.63 12.28 -12.11
CA ASP A 34 -20.26 12.97 -13.25
C ASP A 34 -19.22 13.49 -14.27
N GLY A 35 -18.25 12.63 -14.61
CA GLY A 35 -17.19 12.94 -15.57
C GLY A 35 -16.12 13.93 -15.07
N TRP A 36 -16.01 14.17 -13.76
CA TRP A 36 -14.93 14.96 -13.20
C TRP A 36 -13.56 14.32 -13.52
N SER A 37 -12.63 15.13 -14.03
CA SER A 37 -11.33 14.68 -14.54
C SER A 37 -10.16 15.59 -14.12
N GLU A 38 -10.31 16.35 -13.03
CA GLU A 38 -9.28 17.26 -12.52
C GLU A 38 -8.30 16.51 -11.62
N PHE A 39 -7.53 15.55 -12.18
CA PHE A 39 -6.52 14.79 -11.48
C PHE A 39 -5.31 14.52 -12.40
N GLU A 40 -4.16 14.29 -11.77
CA GLU A 40 -2.93 13.90 -12.45
C GLU A 40 -2.68 12.41 -12.19
N VAL A 41 -2.43 11.65 -13.26
CA VAL A 41 -2.05 10.24 -13.16
C VAL A 41 -0.53 10.18 -12.98
N LEU A 42 -0.11 9.74 -11.80
CA LEU A 42 1.31 9.51 -11.49
C LEU A 42 1.73 8.12 -11.98
N ASP A 43 2.93 8.03 -12.54
CA ASP A 43 3.45 6.79 -13.11
C ASP A 43 3.73 5.72 -12.04
N ALA A 44 3.25 4.49 -12.30
CA ALA A 44 3.57 3.29 -11.54
C ALA A 44 3.45 2.07 -12.46
N ASP A 45 4.02 0.93 -12.05
CA ASP A 45 3.96 -0.33 -12.78
C ASP A 45 2.61 -1.06 -12.51
N TRP A 46 1.51 -0.34 -12.81
CA TRP A 46 0.12 -0.82 -12.67
C TRP A 46 -0.62 -0.67 -13.99
N ASP A 47 -1.71 -1.40 -14.17
CA ASP A 47 -2.59 -1.19 -15.32
C ASP A 47 -3.32 0.18 -15.24
N ALA A 48 -3.78 0.65 -16.40
CA ALA A 48 -4.37 1.98 -16.51
C ALA A 48 -5.61 2.18 -15.61
N PRO A 49 -6.57 1.24 -15.48
CA PRO A 49 -7.69 1.39 -14.57
C PRO A 49 -7.28 1.53 -13.10
N THR A 50 -6.30 0.75 -12.66
CA THR A 50 -5.75 0.85 -11.29
C THR A 50 -5.11 2.21 -11.04
N LEU A 51 -4.24 2.65 -11.96
CA LEU A 51 -3.59 3.95 -11.88
C LEU A 51 -4.62 5.09 -11.79
N GLU A 52 -5.64 5.06 -12.63
CA GLU A 52 -6.65 6.11 -12.68
C GLU A 52 -7.53 6.11 -11.42
N CYS A 53 -7.96 4.96 -10.92
CA CYS A 53 -8.67 4.86 -9.65
C CYS A 53 -7.87 5.47 -8.49
N MET A 54 -6.59 5.13 -8.38
CA MET A 54 -5.75 5.65 -7.30
C MET A 54 -5.47 7.14 -7.47
N ALA A 55 -5.23 7.63 -8.68
CA ALA A 55 -5.05 9.05 -8.97
C ALA A 55 -6.28 9.88 -8.59
N ILE A 56 -7.49 9.39 -8.91
CA ILE A 56 -8.75 10.01 -8.51
C ILE A 56 -8.86 10.09 -6.98
N LEU A 57 -8.58 9.00 -6.27
CA LEU A 57 -8.67 8.96 -4.80
C LEU A 57 -7.64 9.89 -4.13
N VAL A 58 -6.45 10.01 -4.69
CA VAL A 58 -5.42 10.95 -4.20
C VAL A 58 -5.86 12.39 -4.44
N ALA A 59 -6.35 12.70 -5.64
CA ALA A 59 -6.78 14.06 -6.01
C ALA A 59 -8.02 14.52 -5.21
N LEU A 60 -8.89 13.60 -4.81
CA LEU A 60 -10.06 13.90 -3.97
C LEU A 60 -9.72 14.05 -2.47
N SER A 61 -8.46 13.95 -2.06
CA SER A 61 -8.06 14.14 -0.66
C SER A 61 -8.64 15.45 -0.11
N ALA A 62 -9.33 15.38 1.04
CA ALA A 62 -10.08 16.48 1.66
C ALA A 62 -11.34 16.97 0.89
N ASP A 63 -11.70 16.38 -0.25
CA ASP A 63 -12.94 16.67 -0.98
C ASP A 63 -14.12 15.87 -0.36
N PRO A 64 -15.34 16.46 -0.25
CA PRO A 64 -16.51 15.73 0.24
C PRO A 64 -16.87 14.47 -0.57
N ARG A 65 -16.49 14.41 -1.84
CA ARG A 65 -16.70 13.25 -2.73
C ARG A 65 -15.79 12.09 -2.42
N TRP A 66 -14.71 12.30 -1.67
CA TRP A 66 -13.73 11.25 -1.35
C TRP A 66 -14.35 10.03 -0.68
N GLY A 67 -15.19 10.23 0.33
CA GLY A 67 -15.84 9.14 1.06
C GLY A 67 -16.65 8.19 0.15
N PRO A 68 -17.63 8.71 -0.61
CA PRO A 68 -18.35 7.92 -1.60
C PRO A 68 -17.45 7.26 -2.65
N ALA A 69 -16.44 7.97 -3.18
CA ALA A 69 -15.49 7.43 -4.16
C ALA A 69 -14.66 6.28 -3.57
N SER A 70 -14.10 6.47 -2.37
CA SER A 70 -13.36 5.42 -1.66
C SER A 70 -14.23 4.19 -1.38
N ALA A 71 -15.50 4.36 -1.01
CA ALA A 71 -16.42 3.27 -0.75
C ALA A 71 -16.79 2.47 -2.03
N ALA A 72 -16.93 3.16 -3.16
CA ALA A 72 -17.17 2.52 -4.46
C ALA A 72 -16.01 1.58 -4.82
N VAL A 73 -14.76 2.08 -4.78
CA VAL A 73 -13.57 1.26 -5.05
C VAL A 73 -13.44 0.12 -4.04
N ALA A 74 -13.65 0.39 -2.74
CA ALA A 74 -13.59 -0.62 -1.67
C ALA A 74 -14.53 -1.81 -1.88
N THR A 75 -15.65 -1.61 -2.58
CA THR A 75 -16.58 -2.69 -2.92
C THR A 75 -15.91 -3.74 -3.81
N HIS A 76 -15.17 -3.30 -4.82
CA HIS A 76 -14.45 -4.19 -5.74
C HIS A 76 -13.22 -4.82 -5.08
N GLU A 77 -12.48 -4.06 -4.26
CA GLU A 77 -11.35 -4.56 -3.49
C GLU A 77 -11.79 -5.66 -2.51
N ARG A 78 -12.90 -5.46 -1.80
CA ARG A 78 -13.46 -6.47 -0.88
C ARG A 78 -13.94 -7.72 -1.61
N ALA A 79 -14.52 -7.57 -2.81
CA ALA A 79 -14.96 -8.69 -3.62
C ALA A 79 -13.78 -9.58 -4.10
N ALA A 80 -12.58 -9.04 -4.21
CA ALA A 80 -11.37 -9.75 -4.62
C ALA A 80 -10.77 -10.64 -3.51
N ILE A 81 -11.08 -10.40 -2.22
CA ILE A 81 -10.44 -11.09 -1.09
C ILE A 81 -10.46 -12.61 -1.22
N PRO A 82 -11.59 -13.28 -1.54
CA PRO A 82 -11.63 -14.74 -1.59
C PRO A 82 -10.76 -15.36 -2.69
N THR A 83 -10.34 -14.58 -3.68
CA THR A 83 -9.53 -15.03 -4.81
C THR A 83 -8.09 -14.51 -4.76
N SER A 84 -7.82 -13.53 -3.87
CA SER A 84 -6.48 -12.96 -3.67
C SER A 84 -5.46 -14.01 -3.22
N ARG A 85 -4.18 -13.73 -3.40
CA ARG A 85 -3.11 -14.68 -3.12
C ARG A 85 -2.04 -14.10 -2.19
N ALA A 86 -1.67 -14.87 -1.17
CA ALA A 86 -0.51 -14.54 -0.35
C ALA A 86 0.77 -14.51 -1.21
N MET A 87 1.59 -13.48 -1.01
CA MET A 87 2.90 -13.42 -1.64
C MET A 87 3.86 -14.44 -0.99
N PRO A 88 4.83 -14.95 -1.78
CA PRO A 88 5.79 -15.94 -1.26
C PRO A 88 6.51 -15.47 0.00
N GLY A 89 6.50 -16.27 1.04
CA GLY A 89 7.15 -15.97 2.32
C GLY A 89 6.26 -15.29 3.36
N LEU A 90 4.99 -14.95 3.03
CA LEU A 90 4.08 -14.27 3.98
C LEU A 90 3.95 -15.02 5.31
N ALA A 91 3.78 -16.34 5.26
CA ALA A 91 3.59 -17.15 6.46
C ALA A 91 4.79 -17.15 7.42
N ASP A 92 6.00 -16.97 6.90
CA ASP A 92 7.23 -16.96 7.68
C ASP A 92 7.62 -15.55 8.16
N LEU A 93 6.98 -14.53 7.63
CA LEU A 93 7.32 -13.12 7.85
C LEU A 93 7.25 -12.69 9.32
N PRO A 94 6.21 -13.06 10.11
CA PRO A 94 6.15 -12.70 11.52
C PRO A 94 7.34 -13.22 12.33
N ALA A 95 7.82 -14.43 12.01
CA ALA A 95 9.01 -15.00 12.64
C ALA A 95 10.29 -14.31 12.15
N ALA A 96 10.38 -13.96 10.88
CA ALA A 96 11.52 -13.28 10.27
C ALA A 96 11.72 -11.85 10.83
N CYS A 97 10.65 -11.17 11.23
CA CYS A 97 10.74 -9.85 11.88
C CYS A 97 11.45 -9.88 13.24
N ALA A 98 11.66 -11.08 13.82
CA ALA A 98 12.49 -11.32 15.02
C ALA A 98 12.18 -10.37 16.21
N GLY A 99 10.91 -9.96 16.37
CA GLY A 99 10.47 -9.04 17.43
C GLY A 99 10.63 -7.55 17.10
N ALA A 100 11.12 -7.17 15.92
CA ALA A 100 11.04 -5.80 15.45
C ALA A 100 9.56 -5.40 15.30
N PRO A 101 9.15 -4.20 15.77
CA PRO A 101 7.80 -3.72 15.56
C PRO A 101 7.53 -3.52 14.06
N TYR A 102 6.32 -3.85 13.62
CA TYR A 102 5.93 -3.64 12.23
C TYR A 102 4.49 -3.16 12.07
N ALA A 103 4.24 -2.49 10.96
CA ALA A 103 2.93 -1.99 10.56
C ALA A 103 2.70 -2.23 9.07
N VAL A 104 1.44 -2.13 8.66
CA VAL A 104 1.06 -2.11 7.24
C VAL A 104 0.61 -0.72 6.85
N VAL A 105 1.16 -0.19 5.74
CA VAL A 105 0.80 1.11 5.14
C VAL A 105 0.36 0.87 3.70
N THR A 106 -0.93 1.06 3.42
CA THR A 106 -1.56 0.61 2.17
C THR A 106 -2.49 1.65 1.55
N LEU A 107 -2.78 1.51 0.26
CA LEU A 107 -3.81 2.27 -0.45
C LEU A 107 -5.23 1.69 -0.27
N LEU A 108 -5.37 0.50 0.31
CA LEU A 108 -6.67 -0.04 0.70
C LEU A 108 -7.23 0.73 1.92
N PRO A 109 -8.57 0.81 2.10
CA PRO A 109 -9.15 1.27 3.36
C PRO A 109 -8.72 0.35 4.52
N PRO A 110 -8.58 0.87 5.76
CA PRO A 110 -8.08 0.06 6.89
C PRO A 110 -8.92 -1.19 7.21
N ASP A 111 -10.24 -1.14 7.02
CA ASP A 111 -11.15 -2.25 7.22
C ASP A 111 -10.99 -3.33 6.14
N VAL A 112 -10.86 -2.94 4.86
CA VAL A 112 -10.57 -3.89 3.77
C VAL A 112 -9.19 -4.52 3.96
N ALA A 113 -8.18 -3.72 4.31
CA ALA A 113 -6.83 -4.21 4.58
C ALA A 113 -6.84 -5.23 5.74
N ARG A 114 -7.62 -4.98 6.81
CA ARG A 114 -7.81 -5.92 7.91
C ARG A 114 -8.42 -7.22 7.42
N ASP A 115 -9.53 -7.15 6.66
CA ASP A 115 -10.20 -8.33 6.11
C ASP A 115 -9.26 -9.17 5.24
N VAL A 116 -8.41 -8.53 4.41
CA VAL A 116 -7.39 -9.22 3.57
C VAL A 116 -6.37 -9.94 4.44
N LEU A 117 -5.79 -9.25 5.42
CA LEU A 117 -4.74 -9.81 6.27
C LEU A 117 -5.26 -10.93 7.17
N ASP A 118 -6.47 -10.79 7.69
CA ASP A 118 -7.13 -11.83 8.49
C ASP A 118 -7.45 -13.07 7.63
N PHE A 119 -7.92 -12.88 6.39
CA PHE A 119 -8.17 -13.99 5.45
C PHE A 119 -6.89 -14.79 5.15
N HIS A 120 -5.75 -14.12 5.05
CA HIS A 120 -4.45 -14.76 4.80
C HIS A 120 -3.68 -15.13 6.08
N GLY A 121 -4.24 -14.88 7.27
CA GLY A 121 -3.65 -15.26 8.54
C GLY A 121 -2.40 -14.47 8.93
N PHE A 122 -2.26 -13.22 8.45
CA PHE A 122 -1.12 -12.37 8.78
C PHE A 122 -1.45 -11.47 9.98
N PRO A 123 -0.81 -11.69 11.16
CA PRO A 123 -1.07 -10.90 12.35
C PRO A 123 -0.41 -9.52 12.22
N VAL A 124 -1.16 -8.46 12.41
CA VAL A 124 -0.64 -7.09 12.50
C VAL A 124 -1.55 -6.21 13.35
N ASP A 125 -0.97 -5.44 14.26
CA ASP A 125 -1.74 -4.55 15.15
C ASP A 125 -1.98 -3.18 14.51
N VAL A 126 -1.00 -2.65 13.78
CA VAL A 126 -1.03 -1.31 13.19
C VAL A 126 -1.24 -1.38 11.69
N ILE A 127 -2.39 -0.88 11.24
CA ILE A 127 -2.69 -0.67 9.81
C ILE A 127 -2.95 0.83 9.59
N VAL A 128 -2.30 1.40 8.59
CA VAL A 128 -2.56 2.74 8.07
C VAL A 128 -2.99 2.57 6.61
N GLY A 129 -4.27 2.70 6.38
CA GLY A 129 -4.86 2.65 5.04
C GLY A 129 -5.20 4.03 4.53
N ARG A 130 -5.83 4.11 3.34
CA ARG A 130 -6.31 5.38 2.80
C ARG A 130 -7.37 5.98 3.72
N ASP A 131 -7.18 7.26 4.04
CA ASP A 131 -8.03 8.04 4.95
C ASP A 131 -8.05 9.49 4.43
N PRO A 132 -9.20 10.18 4.42
CA PRO A 132 -9.29 11.55 3.90
C PRO A 132 -8.46 12.58 4.68
N ARG A 133 -8.00 12.23 5.87
CA ARG A 133 -7.17 13.08 6.74
C ARG A 133 -5.67 12.89 6.55
N ILE A 134 -5.26 11.89 5.75
CA ILE A 134 -3.87 11.50 5.53
C ILE A 134 -3.65 11.49 4.01
N ARG A 135 -2.67 12.22 3.52
CA ARG A 135 -2.30 12.10 2.10
C ARG A 135 -1.77 10.69 1.87
N ALA A 136 -2.41 9.99 0.96
CA ALA A 136 -2.02 8.63 0.61
C ALA A 136 -0.67 8.62 -0.13
N LYS A 137 -0.03 7.45 -0.20
CA LYS A 137 1.13 7.24 -1.10
C LYS A 137 0.81 7.82 -2.49
N PRO A 138 1.73 8.51 -3.13
CA PRO A 138 3.18 8.57 -2.88
C PRO A 138 3.65 9.56 -1.79
N HIS A 139 2.74 10.17 -1.02
CA HIS A 139 3.11 11.00 0.13
C HIS A 139 3.47 10.15 1.35
N GLY A 140 4.38 10.67 2.17
CA GLY A 140 4.93 9.98 3.34
C GLY A 140 4.06 10.00 4.60
N ASP A 141 2.93 10.73 4.60
CA ASP A 141 2.09 10.95 5.78
C ASP A 141 1.69 9.63 6.46
N GLY A 142 1.32 8.60 5.67
CA GLY A 142 0.94 7.28 6.18
C GLY A 142 2.07 6.58 6.92
N LEU A 143 3.32 6.75 6.46
CA LEU A 143 4.50 6.18 7.12
C LEU A 143 4.77 6.88 8.46
N VAL A 144 4.64 8.20 8.51
CA VAL A 144 4.78 8.97 9.75
C VAL A 144 3.75 8.52 10.79
N VAL A 145 2.48 8.40 10.38
CA VAL A 145 1.41 7.92 11.27
C VAL A 145 1.67 6.49 11.76
N ALA A 146 2.19 5.60 10.89
CA ALA A 146 2.54 4.24 11.28
C ALA A 146 3.68 4.22 12.30
N ALA A 147 4.74 4.99 12.07
CA ALA A 147 5.88 5.12 12.99
C ALA A 147 5.44 5.66 14.36
N GLU A 148 4.60 6.70 14.38
CA GLU A 148 4.02 7.26 15.63
C GLU A 148 3.23 6.19 16.41
N ARG A 149 2.40 5.39 15.72
CA ARG A 149 1.62 4.30 16.34
C ARG A 149 2.50 3.17 16.88
N LEU A 150 3.65 2.94 16.26
CA LEU A 150 4.66 1.98 16.74
C LEU A 150 5.55 2.55 17.84
N GLY A 151 5.51 3.86 18.11
CA GLY A 151 6.32 4.54 19.10
C GLY A 151 7.79 4.68 18.70
N VAL A 152 8.08 4.81 17.41
CA VAL A 152 9.43 4.97 16.85
C VAL A 152 9.52 6.22 15.97
N ALA A 153 10.72 6.73 15.75
CA ALA A 153 10.94 7.79 14.78
C ALA A 153 10.85 7.23 13.34
N VAL A 154 10.29 7.98 12.41
CA VAL A 154 10.10 7.50 11.03
C VAL A 154 11.44 7.24 10.32
N GLU A 155 12.50 7.95 10.69
CA GLU A 155 13.87 7.77 10.22
C GLU A 155 14.50 6.44 10.67
N ASP A 156 13.96 5.83 11.73
CA ASP A 156 14.34 4.50 12.22
C ASP A 156 13.46 3.40 11.58
N CYS A 157 12.56 3.74 10.66
CA CYS A 157 11.73 2.81 9.93
C CYS A 157 12.32 2.47 8.56
N VAL A 158 12.01 1.25 8.08
CA VAL A 158 12.28 0.82 6.70
C VAL A 158 10.96 0.40 6.07
N MET A 159 10.59 1.06 4.96
CA MET A 159 9.47 0.66 4.12
C MET A 159 9.87 -0.48 3.19
N ILE A 160 9.06 -1.52 3.13
CA ILE A 160 9.18 -2.62 2.17
C ILE A 160 7.94 -2.58 1.29
N GLY A 161 8.12 -2.45 -0.02
CA GLY A 161 7.03 -2.33 -0.97
C GLY A 161 7.44 -2.72 -2.39
N ASP A 162 6.45 -2.87 -3.29
CA ASP A 162 6.65 -3.32 -4.67
C ASP A 162 6.67 -2.18 -5.69
N SER A 163 6.24 -0.97 -5.32
CA SER A 163 5.95 0.12 -6.26
C SER A 163 6.82 1.36 -6.09
N SER A 164 6.90 2.16 -7.17
CA SER A 164 7.52 3.49 -7.15
C SER A 164 6.84 4.45 -6.15
N TRP A 165 5.55 4.24 -5.86
CA TRP A 165 4.80 5.04 -4.88
C TRP A 165 5.24 4.74 -3.44
N ASP A 166 5.62 3.50 -3.13
CA ASP A 166 6.19 3.14 -1.83
C ASP A 166 7.56 3.79 -1.62
N TYR A 167 8.38 3.74 -2.68
CA TYR A 167 9.69 4.40 -2.67
C TYR A 167 9.58 5.92 -2.50
N ALA A 168 8.66 6.55 -3.23
CA ALA A 168 8.42 7.98 -3.11
C ALA A 168 7.93 8.35 -1.70
N ALA A 169 6.99 7.58 -1.13
CA ALA A 169 6.49 7.79 0.23
C ALA A 169 7.58 7.61 1.29
N ALA A 170 8.44 6.61 1.15
CA ALA A 170 9.58 6.41 2.05
C ALA A 170 10.53 7.62 2.02
N ARG A 171 10.87 8.11 0.83
CA ARG A 171 11.72 9.31 0.67
C ARG A 171 11.08 10.57 1.24
N ASP A 172 9.78 10.78 1.01
CA ASP A 172 9.04 11.95 1.52
C ASP A 172 8.98 11.94 3.05
N ALA A 173 8.83 10.76 3.66
CA ALA A 173 8.83 10.60 5.12
C ALA A 173 10.22 10.60 5.76
N GLY A 174 11.30 10.43 4.99
CA GLY A 174 12.66 10.24 5.51
C GLY A 174 12.95 8.83 6.03
N ALA A 175 12.11 7.84 5.70
CA ALA A 175 12.31 6.44 6.03
C ALA A 175 13.30 5.74 5.08
N GLY A 176 13.92 4.64 5.52
CA GLY A 176 14.62 3.72 4.63
C GLY A 176 13.66 3.00 3.68
N PHE A 177 14.19 2.41 2.60
CA PHE A 177 13.39 1.64 1.65
C PHE A 177 14.10 0.39 1.15
N VAL A 178 13.35 -0.70 0.99
CA VAL A 178 13.75 -1.91 0.26
C VAL A 178 12.61 -2.33 -0.66
N GLY A 179 12.86 -2.32 -1.97
CA GLY A 179 11.89 -2.79 -2.96
C GLY A 179 11.83 -4.32 -3.05
N VAL A 180 10.63 -4.87 -3.21
CA VAL A 180 10.40 -6.27 -3.55
C VAL A 180 9.63 -6.31 -4.87
N PRO A 181 10.31 -6.08 -6.01
CA PRO A 181 9.64 -5.86 -7.29
C PRO A 181 8.96 -7.13 -7.79
N VAL A 182 7.73 -7.01 -8.26
CA VAL A 182 7.01 -8.08 -8.97
C VAL A 182 7.36 -8.10 -10.47
N THR A 183 7.91 -7.00 -10.99
CA THR A 183 8.42 -6.89 -12.36
C THR A 183 9.83 -6.31 -12.35
N ALA A 184 10.60 -6.59 -13.41
CA ALA A 184 11.98 -6.10 -13.53
C ALA A 184 12.10 -4.57 -13.73
N THR A 185 10.98 -3.90 -14.02
CA THR A 185 10.92 -2.46 -14.34
C THR A 185 10.34 -1.61 -13.22
N ALA A 186 9.92 -2.22 -12.11
CA ALA A 186 9.27 -1.51 -11.00
C ALA A 186 10.16 -0.40 -10.38
N PHE A 187 11.47 -0.59 -10.40
CA PHE A 187 12.42 0.35 -9.80
C PHE A 187 13.63 0.61 -10.71
N ALA A 188 14.18 1.82 -10.59
CA ALA A 188 15.49 2.13 -11.15
C ALA A 188 16.61 1.32 -10.44
N ALA A 189 17.72 1.09 -11.12
CA ALA A 189 18.79 0.19 -10.66
C ALA A 189 19.46 0.63 -9.35
N GLU A 190 19.43 1.91 -9.03
CA GLU A 190 19.98 2.49 -7.80
C GLU A 190 19.09 2.32 -6.57
N VAL A 191 17.82 1.94 -6.75
CA VAL A 191 16.91 1.69 -5.62
C VAL A 191 17.27 0.37 -4.96
N PRO A 192 17.46 0.31 -3.62
CA PRO A 192 17.72 -0.94 -2.94
C PRO A 192 16.57 -1.94 -3.15
N GLN A 193 16.89 -3.14 -3.65
CA GLN A 193 15.91 -4.18 -3.98
C GLN A 193 16.33 -5.51 -3.38
N ALA A 194 15.36 -6.32 -3.02
CA ALA A 194 15.51 -7.69 -2.56
C ALA A 194 14.73 -8.65 -3.47
N GLY A 195 15.22 -9.88 -3.63
CA GLY A 195 14.56 -10.90 -4.45
C GLY A 195 13.36 -11.58 -3.77
N SER A 196 13.11 -11.29 -2.48
CA SER A 196 11.98 -11.81 -1.72
C SER A 196 11.68 -10.98 -0.49
N LEU A 197 10.47 -11.16 0.09
CA LEU A 197 10.08 -10.55 1.36
C LEU A 197 11.04 -10.90 2.50
N LEU A 198 11.43 -12.17 2.62
CA LEU A 198 12.32 -12.63 3.70
C LEU A 198 13.71 -12.03 3.55
N GLU A 199 14.22 -11.90 2.33
CA GLU A 199 15.47 -11.21 2.07
C GLU A 199 15.37 -9.72 2.41
N ALA A 200 14.25 -9.06 2.07
CA ALA A 200 14.03 -7.64 2.38
C ALA A 200 14.07 -7.41 3.91
N VAL A 201 13.36 -8.23 4.68
CA VAL A 201 13.39 -8.16 6.15
C VAL A 201 14.79 -8.41 6.71
N GLY A 202 15.55 -9.37 6.15
CA GLY A 202 16.92 -9.66 6.56
C GLY A 202 17.92 -8.52 6.33
N ARG A 203 17.52 -7.46 5.58
CA ARG A 203 18.33 -6.26 5.33
C ARG A 203 18.03 -5.09 6.30
N VAL A 204 16.99 -5.20 7.12
CA VAL A 204 16.57 -4.22 8.11
C VAL A 204 17.29 -4.45 9.44
#